data_0d200aa45c8c3d49a55891545a5a3a4a
#
_entry.id   0d200aa45c8c3d49a55891545a5a3a4a
#
_cell.length_a   1.000
_cell.length_b   1.000
_cell.length_c   1.000
_cell.angle_alpha   90.00
_cell.angle_beta   90.00
_cell.angle_gamma   90.00
#
_symmetry.space_group_name_H-M   'P 1'
#
loop_
_entity.id
_entity.type
_entity.pdbx_description
1 polymer ?
#
loop_
_entity_poly.entity_id
_entity_poly.type
_entity_poly.pdbx_seq_one_letter_code
_entity_poly.pdbx_strand_id
1 'polypeptide(L)'
;MYRNSYKYIFTLILSVLMLVPAWGESVKELQKRQKKLQAEIEQTNKMLKQTKKDESATLNKLQLLNQNIKTQKKLIHTLDSEITALNREMKRLNTTRDSLQTVLERYKDDYAKMVRQSHYARMQQSPLLFLLSSDSFQQLARRTRYLQEFAHFRQTQVRRIEATQAEIDTQNELLETNKADKQAALSSRKREQANLQRDERKQKNMLSQLKTKEKDLNKQIKQKQKKVDELNRKIDDLVRKQAEKASKTSLTKEQKLIAGGFEANKGRLPWPVEKGMISGHFGKQQHPVYSQVTIDNKGIYIQTTAGTKARAVYKGEVTSCFMVGGTYAVIVQHGNYRTVYSNLSKLAVKQGDKVETKQTIGTIFTDPEQDQKTELYFQIYKDKNIQNPELWIAK
;
A
#
# COMPACT_ATOMS: atom_id res chain seq x y z
N MET A 1 -39.38 -31.02 -26.75
CA MET A 1 -37.96 -30.81 -27.06
C MET A 1 -37.43 -29.42 -26.64
N TYR A 2 -37.90 -28.86 -25.50
CA TYR A 2 -37.56 -27.48 -25.02
C TYR A 2 -37.07 -27.41 -23.56
N ARG A 3 -36.60 -28.55 -22.99
CA ARG A 3 -36.30 -28.67 -21.55
C ARG A 3 -34.85 -28.40 -21.16
N ASN A 4 -33.92 -28.25 -22.11
CA ASN A 4 -32.48 -28.09 -21.78
C ASN A 4 -31.88 -26.70 -22.08
N SER A 5 -32.56 -25.81 -22.81
CA SER A 5 -31.98 -24.52 -23.20
C SER A 5 -31.85 -23.54 -22.02
N TYR A 6 -32.68 -23.63 -20.98
CA TYR A 6 -32.65 -22.70 -19.85
C TYR A 6 -31.53 -22.97 -18.84
N LYS A 7 -31.03 -24.22 -18.76
CA LYS A 7 -29.88 -24.52 -17.90
C LYS A 7 -28.57 -23.89 -18.41
N TYR A 8 -28.42 -23.81 -19.70
CA TYR A 8 -27.20 -23.22 -20.32
C TYR A 8 -27.21 -21.70 -20.33
N ILE A 9 -28.36 -21.07 -20.33
CA ILE A 9 -28.46 -19.60 -20.21
C ILE A 9 -28.15 -19.14 -18.80
N PHE A 10 -28.56 -19.88 -17.76
CA PHE A 10 -28.27 -19.55 -16.36
C PHE A 10 -26.80 -19.80 -16.00
N THR A 11 -26.17 -20.83 -16.56
CA THR A 11 -24.72 -21.09 -16.39
C THR A 11 -23.85 -20.12 -17.19
N LEU A 12 -24.35 -19.62 -18.33
CA LEU A 12 -23.62 -18.64 -19.15
C LEU A 12 -23.65 -17.23 -18.51
N ILE A 13 -24.73 -16.85 -17.85
CA ILE A 13 -24.81 -15.59 -17.10
C ILE A 13 -23.94 -15.62 -15.85
N LEU A 14 -23.86 -16.78 -15.16
CA LEU A 14 -23.00 -16.94 -13.98
C LEU A 14 -21.50 -17.03 -14.33
N SER A 15 -21.13 -17.49 -15.53
CA SER A 15 -19.73 -17.58 -15.98
C SER A 15 -19.18 -16.27 -16.56
N VAL A 16 -20.02 -15.37 -17.03
CA VAL A 16 -19.60 -14.02 -17.51
C VAL A 16 -19.28 -13.07 -16.34
N LEU A 17 -19.68 -13.41 -15.11
CA LEU A 17 -19.37 -12.60 -13.91
C LEU A 17 -17.91 -12.77 -13.41
N MET A 18 -17.11 -13.68 -13.96
CA MET A 18 -15.75 -14.00 -13.50
C MET A 18 -14.62 -13.51 -14.42
N LEU A 19 -14.91 -12.77 -15.49
CA LEU A 19 -13.90 -12.28 -16.43
C LEU A 19 -14.01 -10.77 -16.64
N VAL A 20 -13.83 -10.02 -15.55
CA VAL A 20 -13.43 -8.60 -15.67
C VAL A 20 -11.92 -8.55 -15.48
N PRO A 21 -11.12 -8.25 -16.52
CA PRO A 21 -9.71 -7.94 -16.30
C PRO A 21 -9.64 -6.71 -15.40
N ALA A 22 -9.07 -6.90 -14.22
CA ALA A 22 -8.84 -5.86 -13.23
C ALA A 22 -7.79 -4.85 -13.75
N TRP A 23 -8.20 -3.95 -14.61
CA TRP A 23 -7.41 -2.79 -15.04
C TRP A 23 -7.84 -1.55 -14.23
N GLY A 24 -7.67 -1.64 -12.93
CA GLY A 24 -7.84 -0.54 -11.97
C GLY A 24 -7.46 -1.04 -10.58
N GLU A 25 -6.64 -0.27 -9.86
CA GLU A 25 -6.39 -0.54 -8.45
C GLU A 25 -7.74 -0.68 -7.73
N SER A 26 -7.91 -1.75 -6.96
CA SER A 26 -9.15 -1.97 -6.20
C SER A 26 -9.29 -0.91 -5.10
N VAL A 27 -10.53 -0.58 -4.72
CA VAL A 27 -10.79 0.37 -3.62
C VAL A 27 -10.03 -0.04 -2.34
N LYS A 28 -9.98 -1.35 -2.03
CA LYS A 28 -9.23 -1.87 -0.88
C LYS A 28 -7.71 -1.58 -0.95
N GLU A 29 -7.10 -1.67 -2.14
CA GLU A 29 -5.68 -1.35 -2.34
C GLU A 29 -5.42 0.15 -2.17
N LEU A 30 -6.30 0.99 -2.71
CA LEU A 30 -6.23 2.44 -2.56
C LEU A 30 -6.37 2.85 -1.08
N GLN A 31 -7.31 2.28 -0.34
CA GLN A 31 -7.47 2.49 1.10
C GLN A 31 -6.25 2.02 1.91
N LYS A 32 -5.65 0.88 1.57
CA LYS A 32 -4.39 0.42 2.18
C LYS A 32 -3.24 1.40 1.93
N ARG A 33 -3.12 1.90 0.70
CA ARG A 33 -2.14 2.91 0.33
C ARG A 33 -2.36 4.25 1.04
N GLN A 34 -3.62 4.68 1.16
CA GLN A 34 -4.02 5.86 1.92
C GLN A 34 -3.56 5.77 3.39
N LYS A 35 -3.87 4.66 4.09
CA LYS A 35 -3.44 4.45 5.48
C LYS A 35 -1.91 4.51 5.62
N LYS A 36 -1.15 3.94 4.68
CA LYS A 36 0.33 4.00 4.67
C LYS A 36 0.81 5.45 4.53
N LEU A 37 0.25 6.22 3.60
CA LEU A 37 0.62 7.62 3.38
C LEU A 37 0.25 8.52 4.58
N GLN A 38 -0.89 8.27 5.23
CA GLN A 38 -1.29 8.97 6.46
C GLN A 38 -0.31 8.71 7.61
N ALA A 39 0.13 7.46 7.79
CA ALA A 39 1.13 7.11 8.80
C ALA A 39 2.49 7.80 8.53
N GLU A 40 2.92 7.90 7.27
CA GLU A 40 4.13 8.61 6.86
C GLU A 40 4.03 10.12 7.15
N ILE A 41 2.88 10.73 6.84
CA ILE A 41 2.61 12.15 7.17
C ILE A 41 2.66 12.37 8.69
N GLU A 42 2.02 11.51 9.48
CA GLU A 42 2.02 11.63 10.94
C GLU A 42 3.43 11.53 11.52
N GLN A 43 4.24 10.59 11.03
CA GLN A 43 5.64 10.45 11.44
C GLN A 43 6.45 11.69 11.09
N THR A 44 6.30 12.22 9.86
CA THR A 44 6.97 13.45 9.42
C THR A 44 6.55 14.65 10.28
N ASN A 45 5.27 14.75 10.63
CA ASN A 45 4.77 15.80 11.53
C ASN A 45 5.34 15.69 12.95
N LYS A 46 5.57 14.46 13.48
CA LYS A 46 6.26 14.27 14.77
C LYS A 46 7.70 14.79 14.70
N MET A 47 8.43 14.45 13.64
CA MET A 47 9.80 14.98 13.44
C MET A 47 9.81 16.50 13.30
N LEU A 48 8.86 17.09 12.56
CA LEU A 48 8.71 18.54 12.45
C LEU A 48 8.47 19.25 13.80
N LYS A 49 7.69 18.64 14.68
CA LYS A 49 7.44 19.20 16.03
C LYS A 49 8.66 19.13 16.94
N GLN A 50 9.53 18.13 16.75
CA GLN A 50 10.76 17.97 17.54
C GLN A 50 11.88 18.90 17.09
N THR A 51 11.74 19.55 15.93
CA THR A 51 12.77 20.40 15.34
C THR A 51 12.83 21.78 16.00
N LYS A 52 14.02 22.21 16.49
CA LYS A 52 14.26 23.52 17.12
C LYS A 52 14.25 24.68 16.11
N LYS A 53 14.43 25.93 16.60
CA LYS A 53 14.34 27.15 15.77
C LYS A 53 15.66 27.63 15.14
N ASP A 54 16.76 26.87 15.23
CA ASP A 54 18.09 27.25 14.75
C ASP A 54 18.26 27.08 13.23
N GLU A 55 19.33 27.65 12.65
CA GLU A 55 19.55 27.70 11.20
C GLU A 55 19.74 26.32 10.54
N SER A 56 20.50 25.44 11.18
CA SER A 56 20.65 24.04 10.73
C SER A 56 19.34 23.28 10.84
N ALA A 57 18.55 23.60 11.86
CA ALA A 57 17.18 23.16 12.06
C ALA A 57 16.26 23.60 10.93
N THR A 58 16.46 24.78 10.37
CA THR A 58 15.62 25.30 9.28
C THR A 58 15.79 24.49 8.00
N LEU A 59 17.00 24.03 7.66
CA LEU A 59 17.24 23.16 6.51
C LEU A 59 16.59 21.78 6.69
N ASN A 60 16.76 21.18 7.86
CA ASN A 60 16.10 19.94 8.19
C ASN A 60 14.58 20.06 8.14
N LYS A 61 14.05 21.14 8.70
CA LYS A 61 12.61 21.48 8.66
C LYS A 61 12.09 21.59 7.24
N LEU A 62 12.85 22.28 6.37
CA LEU A 62 12.48 22.41 4.97
C LEU A 62 12.50 21.06 4.25
N GLN A 63 13.46 20.21 4.52
CA GLN A 63 13.54 18.86 3.93
C GLN A 63 12.36 17.99 4.37
N LEU A 64 12.04 17.98 5.68
CA LEU A 64 10.87 17.28 6.22
C LEU A 64 9.57 17.80 5.62
N LEU A 65 9.46 19.14 5.50
CA LEU A 65 8.28 19.79 4.93
C LEU A 65 8.12 19.46 3.43
N ASN A 66 9.21 19.42 2.68
CA ASN A 66 9.21 19.00 1.27
C ASN A 66 8.71 17.55 1.12
N GLN A 67 9.21 16.66 1.99
CA GLN A 67 8.75 15.26 1.99
C GLN A 67 7.26 15.18 2.34
N ASN A 68 6.83 15.92 3.38
CA ASN A 68 5.42 15.95 3.77
C ASN A 68 4.51 16.43 2.62
N ILE A 69 4.88 17.53 1.95
CA ILE A 69 4.18 18.04 0.76
C ILE A 69 4.11 16.97 -0.34
N LYS A 70 5.23 16.28 -0.62
CA LYS A 70 5.27 15.21 -1.63
C LYS A 70 4.31 14.06 -1.28
N THR A 71 4.31 13.66 -0.01
CA THR A 71 3.44 12.59 0.48
C THR A 71 1.96 13.00 0.48
N GLN A 72 1.64 14.24 0.89
CA GLN A 72 0.30 14.80 0.81
C GLN A 72 -0.24 14.83 -0.63
N LYS A 73 0.59 15.24 -1.62
CA LYS A 73 0.21 15.20 -3.04
C LYS A 73 -0.12 13.78 -3.51
N LYS A 74 0.67 12.78 -3.09
CA LYS A 74 0.38 11.37 -3.39
C LYS A 74 -0.92 10.90 -2.72
N LEU A 75 -1.16 11.32 -1.48
CA LEU A 75 -2.39 10.99 -0.75
C LEU A 75 -3.63 11.57 -1.44
N ILE A 76 -3.58 12.84 -1.84
CA ILE A 76 -4.68 13.48 -2.59
C ILE A 76 -4.96 12.73 -3.89
N HIS A 77 -3.92 12.38 -4.65
CA HIS A 77 -4.09 11.60 -5.89
C HIS A 77 -4.71 10.22 -5.61
N THR A 78 -4.33 9.56 -4.50
CA THR A 78 -4.91 8.28 -4.11
C THR A 78 -6.39 8.43 -3.75
N LEU A 79 -6.78 9.50 -3.04
CA LEU A 79 -8.16 9.81 -2.72
C LEU A 79 -8.99 10.12 -3.98
N ASP A 80 -8.42 10.83 -4.96
CA ASP A 80 -9.09 11.09 -6.26
C ASP A 80 -9.32 9.78 -7.03
N SER A 81 -8.37 8.86 -6.99
CA SER A 81 -8.50 7.53 -7.61
C SER A 81 -9.57 6.69 -6.90
N GLU A 82 -9.64 6.73 -5.57
CA GLU A 82 -10.66 6.06 -4.76
C GLU A 82 -12.06 6.59 -5.08
N ILE A 83 -12.24 7.92 -5.10
CA ILE A 83 -13.51 8.56 -5.47
C ILE A 83 -13.95 8.13 -6.88
N THR A 84 -13.00 8.04 -7.81
CA THR A 84 -13.27 7.62 -9.18
C THR A 84 -13.70 6.15 -9.24
N ALA A 85 -13.04 5.27 -8.47
CA ALA A 85 -13.39 3.86 -8.37
C ALA A 85 -14.79 3.65 -7.75
N LEU A 86 -15.09 4.37 -6.66
CA LEU A 86 -16.40 4.34 -6.02
C LEU A 86 -17.51 4.84 -6.97
N ASN A 87 -17.26 5.90 -7.75
CA ASN A 87 -18.22 6.38 -8.74
C ASN A 87 -18.52 5.33 -9.81
N ARG A 88 -17.51 4.60 -10.30
CA ARG A 88 -17.70 3.52 -11.29
C ARG A 88 -18.52 2.39 -10.70
N GLU A 89 -18.18 1.98 -9.47
CA GLU A 89 -18.88 0.90 -8.79
C GLU A 89 -20.35 1.27 -8.51
N MET A 90 -20.62 2.48 -8.01
CA MET A 90 -21.98 2.99 -7.83
C MET A 90 -22.77 3.02 -9.13
N LYS A 91 -22.14 3.41 -10.26
CA LYS A 91 -22.80 3.38 -11.57
C LYS A 91 -23.17 1.94 -11.96
N ARG A 92 -22.25 0.97 -11.74
CA ARG A 92 -22.50 -0.45 -12.01
C ARG A 92 -23.66 -0.99 -11.19
N LEU A 93 -23.63 -0.73 -9.86
CA LEU A 93 -24.69 -1.16 -8.95
C LEU A 93 -26.06 -0.57 -9.34
N ASN A 94 -26.14 0.73 -9.68
CA ASN A 94 -27.37 1.35 -10.14
C ASN A 94 -27.89 0.68 -11.42
N THR A 95 -27.03 0.44 -12.41
CA THR A 95 -27.44 -0.23 -13.67
C THR A 95 -27.97 -1.65 -13.38
N THR A 96 -27.32 -2.40 -12.50
CA THR A 96 -27.76 -3.74 -12.08
C THR A 96 -29.11 -3.67 -11.37
N ARG A 97 -29.27 -2.76 -10.40
CA ARG A 97 -30.51 -2.55 -9.66
C ARG A 97 -31.68 -2.21 -10.61
N ASP A 98 -31.47 -1.27 -11.55
CA ASP A 98 -32.51 -0.83 -12.50
C ASP A 98 -32.92 -1.98 -13.43
N SER A 99 -31.97 -2.82 -13.86
CA SER A 99 -32.24 -4.05 -14.61
C SER A 99 -33.05 -5.05 -13.80
N LEU A 100 -32.68 -5.31 -12.52
CA LEU A 100 -33.42 -6.18 -11.64
C LEU A 100 -34.82 -5.66 -11.37
N GLN A 101 -34.98 -4.36 -11.21
CA GLN A 101 -36.28 -3.71 -11.03
C GLN A 101 -37.21 -3.97 -12.23
N THR A 102 -36.69 -3.83 -13.43
CA THR A 102 -37.43 -4.13 -14.68
C THR A 102 -37.86 -5.62 -14.73
N VAL A 103 -36.97 -6.52 -14.32
CA VAL A 103 -37.27 -7.96 -14.25
C VAL A 103 -38.32 -8.24 -13.18
N LEU A 104 -38.23 -7.62 -12.01
CA LEU A 104 -39.17 -7.74 -10.92
C LEU A 104 -40.58 -7.30 -11.32
N GLU A 105 -40.67 -6.15 -12.00
CA GLU A 105 -41.98 -5.64 -12.51
C GLU A 105 -42.61 -6.60 -13.50
N ARG A 106 -41.81 -7.17 -14.41
CA ARG A 106 -42.28 -8.19 -15.33
C ARG A 106 -42.77 -9.45 -14.61
N TYR A 107 -42.04 -9.94 -13.62
CA TYR A 107 -42.50 -11.11 -12.82
C TYR A 107 -43.77 -10.83 -12.03
N LYS A 108 -43.93 -9.64 -11.47
CA LYS A 108 -45.13 -9.20 -10.76
C LYS A 108 -46.35 -9.11 -11.71
N ASP A 109 -46.15 -8.57 -12.93
CA ASP A 109 -47.20 -8.46 -13.93
C ASP A 109 -47.64 -9.84 -14.45
N ASP A 110 -46.67 -10.73 -14.75
CA ASP A 110 -46.98 -12.11 -15.15
C ASP A 110 -47.71 -12.89 -14.07
N TYR A 111 -47.29 -12.72 -12.80
CA TYR A 111 -47.98 -13.30 -11.64
C TYR A 111 -49.38 -12.73 -11.48
N ALA A 112 -49.57 -11.45 -11.62
CA ALA A 112 -50.87 -10.79 -11.53
C ALA A 112 -51.83 -11.25 -12.64
N LYS A 113 -51.34 -11.41 -13.88
CA LYS A 113 -52.11 -11.97 -15.00
C LYS A 113 -52.56 -13.41 -14.69
N MET A 114 -51.64 -14.22 -14.20
CA MET A 114 -51.95 -15.62 -13.82
C MET A 114 -52.99 -15.70 -12.69
N VAL A 115 -52.88 -14.85 -11.65
CA VAL A 115 -53.85 -14.79 -10.54
C VAL A 115 -55.21 -14.36 -11.05
N ARG A 116 -55.30 -13.32 -11.90
CA ARG A 116 -56.58 -12.86 -12.50
C ARG A 116 -57.22 -14.00 -13.31
N GLN A 117 -56.47 -14.65 -14.20
CA GLN A 117 -56.97 -15.78 -15.00
C GLN A 117 -57.47 -16.93 -14.13
N SER A 118 -56.72 -17.27 -13.06
CA SER A 118 -57.11 -18.31 -12.10
C SER A 118 -58.38 -17.92 -11.33
N HIS A 119 -58.57 -16.64 -10.98
CA HIS A 119 -59.76 -16.15 -10.31
C HIS A 119 -60.99 -16.26 -11.23
N TYR A 120 -60.90 -15.81 -12.47
CA TYR A 120 -62.00 -15.96 -13.43
C TYR A 120 -62.37 -17.42 -13.66
N ALA A 121 -61.39 -18.32 -13.79
CA ALA A 121 -61.64 -19.76 -13.97
C ALA A 121 -62.36 -20.36 -12.74
N ARG A 122 -62.01 -19.93 -11.50
CA ARG A 122 -62.69 -20.36 -10.28
C ARG A 122 -64.14 -19.86 -10.16
N MET A 123 -64.42 -18.66 -10.66
CA MET A 123 -65.79 -18.13 -10.66
C MET A 123 -66.71 -18.91 -11.60
N GLN A 124 -66.12 -19.52 -12.66
CA GLN A 124 -66.88 -20.31 -13.65
C GLN A 124 -67.07 -21.78 -13.23
N GLN A 125 -66.07 -22.39 -12.59
CA GLN A 125 -66.13 -23.81 -12.15
C GLN A 125 -65.30 -24.03 -10.88
N SER A 126 -65.88 -24.69 -9.88
CA SER A 126 -65.16 -25.15 -8.69
C SER A 126 -64.06 -26.16 -9.10
N PRO A 127 -62.84 -26.10 -8.51
CA PRO A 127 -61.79 -27.13 -8.75
C PRO A 127 -62.24 -28.55 -8.50
N LEU A 128 -63.15 -28.76 -7.57
CA LEU A 128 -63.79 -30.06 -7.30
C LEU A 128 -64.70 -30.49 -8.45
N LEU A 129 -65.53 -29.57 -8.95
CA LEU A 129 -66.39 -29.85 -10.12
C LEU A 129 -65.51 -30.11 -11.37
N PHE A 130 -64.42 -29.41 -11.56
CA PHE A 130 -63.47 -29.63 -12.62
C PHE A 130 -62.85 -31.04 -12.58
N LEU A 131 -62.58 -31.59 -11.40
CA LEU A 131 -62.06 -32.94 -11.24
C LEU A 131 -63.17 -33.98 -11.40
N LEU A 132 -64.35 -33.77 -10.78
CA LEU A 132 -65.48 -34.72 -10.80
C LEU A 132 -66.20 -34.81 -12.16
N SER A 133 -66.07 -33.76 -13.01
CA SER A 133 -66.61 -33.78 -14.41
C SER A 133 -65.70 -34.53 -15.39
N SER A 134 -64.85 -35.43 -14.92
CA SER A 134 -63.98 -36.25 -15.76
C SER A 134 -64.69 -37.46 -16.31
N ASP A 135 -64.62 -37.67 -17.64
CA ASP A 135 -65.27 -38.79 -18.29
C ASP A 135 -64.51 -40.12 -18.16
N SER A 136 -63.29 -40.08 -17.69
CA SER A 136 -62.42 -41.24 -17.49
C SER A 136 -61.39 -41.04 -16.39
N PHE A 137 -60.92 -42.16 -15.79
CA PHE A 137 -59.88 -42.13 -14.76
C PHE A 137 -58.56 -41.52 -15.32
N GLN A 138 -58.25 -41.72 -16.59
CA GLN A 138 -57.08 -41.11 -17.22
C GLN A 138 -57.19 -39.57 -17.34
N GLN A 139 -58.42 -39.08 -17.56
CA GLN A 139 -58.70 -37.64 -17.63
C GLN A 139 -58.61 -37.01 -16.24
N LEU A 140 -59.14 -37.70 -15.20
CA LEU A 140 -59.02 -37.26 -13.80
C LEU A 140 -57.56 -37.13 -13.39
N ALA A 141 -56.72 -38.15 -13.68
CA ALA A 141 -55.30 -38.14 -13.39
C ALA A 141 -54.56 -36.98 -14.09
N ARG A 142 -54.87 -36.70 -15.35
CA ARG A 142 -54.32 -35.58 -16.11
C ARG A 142 -54.70 -34.22 -15.53
N ARG A 143 -55.98 -34.03 -15.11
CA ARG A 143 -56.51 -32.83 -14.49
C ARG A 143 -55.87 -32.59 -13.11
N THR A 144 -55.70 -33.63 -12.30
CA THR A 144 -55.01 -33.58 -11.02
C THR A 144 -53.57 -33.13 -11.18
N ARG A 145 -52.85 -33.75 -12.11
CA ARG A 145 -51.47 -33.39 -12.42
C ARG A 145 -51.36 -31.94 -12.90
N TYR A 146 -52.26 -31.47 -13.75
CA TYR A 146 -52.30 -30.06 -14.18
C TYR A 146 -52.46 -29.12 -13.01
N LEU A 147 -53.35 -29.37 -12.07
CA LEU A 147 -53.54 -28.53 -10.85
C LEU A 147 -52.27 -28.52 -9.98
N GLN A 148 -51.61 -29.67 -9.82
CA GLN A 148 -50.38 -29.75 -9.05
C GLN A 148 -49.23 -28.97 -9.75
N GLU A 149 -49.10 -29.15 -11.04
CA GLU A 149 -48.06 -28.39 -11.82
C GLU A 149 -48.34 -26.86 -11.81
N PHE A 150 -49.62 -26.46 -11.89
CA PHE A 150 -50.02 -25.08 -11.79
C PHE A 150 -49.73 -24.48 -10.40
N ALA A 151 -50.01 -25.22 -9.32
CA ALA A 151 -49.67 -24.81 -7.97
C ALA A 151 -48.16 -24.67 -7.76
N HIS A 152 -47.38 -25.62 -8.27
CA HIS A 152 -45.93 -25.58 -8.23
C HIS A 152 -45.34 -24.41 -9.05
N PHE A 153 -45.90 -24.17 -10.24
CA PHE A 153 -45.51 -23.03 -11.06
C PHE A 153 -45.76 -21.69 -10.34
N ARG A 154 -46.93 -21.55 -9.73
CA ARG A 154 -47.27 -20.35 -8.95
C ARG A 154 -46.31 -20.13 -7.80
N GLN A 155 -45.99 -21.19 -7.04
CA GLN A 155 -45.01 -21.11 -5.93
C GLN A 155 -43.63 -20.72 -6.43
N THR A 156 -43.21 -21.25 -7.58
CA THR A 156 -41.93 -20.88 -8.22
C THR A 156 -41.89 -19.41 -8.62
N GLN A 157 -42.99 -18.84 -9.14
CA GLN A 157 -43.08 -17.43 -9.47
C GLN A 157 -42.96 -16.53 -8.24
N VAL A 158 -43.61 -16.87 -7.14
CA VAL A 158 -43.47 -16.15 -5.88
C VAL A 158 -42.04 -16.15 -5.38
N ARG A 159 -41.40 -17.32 -5.35
CA ARG A 159 -39.98 -17.43 -4.96
C ARG A 159 -39.04 -16.59 -5.84
N ARG A 160 -39.32 -16.48 -7.16
CA ARG A 160 -38.55 -15.62 -8.07
C ARG A 160 -38.72 -14.15 -7.73
N ILE A 161 -39.93 -13.71 -7.44
CA ILE A 161 -40.22 -12.35 -7.01
C ILE A 161 -39.50 -12.02 -5.71
N GLU A 162 -39.58 -12.88 -4.71
CA GLU A 162 -38.91 -12.73 -3.42
C GLU A 162 -37.39 -12.69 -3.56
N ALA A 163 -36.81 -13.60 -4.33
CA ALA A 163 -35.37 -13.64 -4.57
C ALA A 163 -34.88 -12.40 -5.30
N THR A 164 -35.64 -11.93 -6.32
CA THR A 164 -35.26 -10.71 -7.06
C THR A 164 -35.38 -9.47 -6.17
N GLN A 165 -36.39 -9.40 -5.30
CA GLN A 165 -36.53 -8.33 -4.33
C GLN A 165 -35.39 -8.30 -3.34
N ALA A 166 -35.00 -9.44 -2.77
CA ALA A 166 -33.87 -9.56 -1.85
C ALA A 166 -32.53 -9.13 -2.52
N GLU A 167 -32.35 -9.46 -3.80
CA GLU A 167 -31.16 -9.01 -4.55
C GLU A 167 -31.16 -7.48 -4.73
N ILE A 168 -32.32 -6.87 -5.06
CA ILE A 168 -32.45 -5.40 -5.14
C ILE A 168 -32.11 -4.75 -3.80
N ASP A 169 -32.58 -5.30 -2.68
CA ASP A 169 -32.31 -4.78 -1.35
C ASP A 169 -30.80 -4.85 -1.04
N THR A 170 -30.14 -5.95 -1.38
CA THR A 170 -28.67 -6.09 -1.29
C THR A 170 -27.95 -5.03 -2.11
N GLN A 171 -28.37 -4.77 -3.36
CA GLN A 171 -27.76 -3.74 -4.20
C GLN A 171 -27.96 -2.35 -3.60
N ASN A 172 -29.09 -2.07 -2.99
CA ASN A 172 -29.37 -0.79 -2.31
C ASN A 172 -28.47 -0.60 -1.08
N GLU A 173 -28.26 -1.62 -0.25
CA GLU A 173 -27.34 -1.56 0.90
C GLU A 173 -25.90 -1.26 0.46
N LEU A 174 -25.44 -1.93 -0.60
CA LEU A 174 -24.11 -1.67 -1.17
C LEU A 174 -23.99 -0.25 -1.72
N LEU A 175 -25.04 0.28 -2.35
CA LEU A 175 -25.08 1.66 -2.83
C LEU A 175 -24.96 2.67 -1.69
N GLU A 176 -25.69 2.49 -0.59
CA GLU A 176 -25.61 3.37 0.58
C GLU A 176 -24.22 3.32 1.23
N THR A 177 -23.64 2.14 1.36
CA THR A 177 -22.27 1.97 1.86
C THR A 177 -21.27 2.74 0.99
N ASN A 178 -21.32 2.56 -0.34
CA ASN A 178 -20.43 3.25 -1.26
C ASN A 178 -20.63 4.78 -1.27
N LYS A 179 -21.85 5.26 -1.06
CA LYS A 179 -22.13 6.71 -0.90
C LYS A 179 -21.45 7.26 0.36
N ALA A 180 -21.54 6.54 1.48
CA ALA A 180 -20.91 6.92 2.74
C ALA A 180 -19.39 6.96 2.61
N ASP A 181 -18.78 5.94 2.00
CA ASP A 181 -17.34 5.86 1.73
C ASP A 181 -16.87 7.01 0.84
N LYS A 182 -17.62 7.30 -0.23
CA LYS A 182 -17.33 8.43 -1.12
C LYS A 182 -17.37 9.76 -0.38
N GLN A 183 -18.36 9.98 0.48
CA GLN A 183 -18.46 11.22 1.27
C GLN A 183 -17.30 11.35 2.26
N ALA A 184 -16.86 10.25 2.87
CA ALA A 184 -15.68 10.22 3.74
C ALA A 184 -14.39 10.54 2.95
N ALA A 185 -14.22 9.97 1.76
CA ALA A 185 -13.08 10.24 0.88
C ALA A 185 -13.04 11.71 0.43
N LEU A 186 -14.17 12.28 0.04
CA LEU A 186 -14.29 13.71 -0.33
C LEU A 186 -13.93 14.64 0.83
N SER A 187 -14.39 14.33 2.05
CA SER A 187 -14.07 15.08 3.27
C SER A 187 -12.58 15.02 3.58
N SER A 188 -11.98 13.84 3.46
CA SER A 188 -10.54 13.64 3.67
C SER A 188 -9.71 14.39 2.62
N ARG A 189 -10.10 14.32 1.35
CA ARG A 189 -9.46 15.07 0.25
C ARG A 189 -9.46 16.58 0.52
N LYS A 190 -10.61 17.13 0.94
CA LYS A 190 -10.72 18.56 1.25
C LYS A 190 -9.80 18.99 2.40
N ARG A 191 -9.72 18.17 3.47
CA ARG A 191 -8.82 18.42 4.60
C ARG A 191 -7.35 18.39 4.17
N GLU A 192 -6.95 17.37 3.42
CA GLU A 192 -5.56 17.24 2.96
C GLU A 192 -5.16 18.33 1.97
N GLN A 193 -6.07 18.82 1.15
CA GLN A 193 -5.81 19.95 0.26
C GLN A 193 -5.58 21.25 1.06
N ALA A 194 -6.32 21.48 2.14
CA ALA A 194 -6.11 22.62 3.02
C ALA A 194 -4.76 22.52 3.78
N ASN A 195 -4.40 21.30 4.23
CA ASN A 195 -3.11 21.04 4.86
C ASN A 195 -1.95 21.31 3.88
N LEU A 196 -2.06 20.81 2.66
CA LEU A 196 -1.08 21.01 1.59
C LEU A 196 -0.84 22.50 1.33
N GLN A 197 -1.90 23.28 1.14
CA GLN A 197 -1.77 24.72 0.93
C GLN A 197 -1.06 25.44 2.09
N ARG A 198 -1.36 25.03 3.33
CA ARG A 198 -0.70 25.58 4.53
C ARG A 198 0.79 25.26 4.53
N ASP A 199 1.14 24.03 4.20
CA ASP A 199 2.53 23.56 4.21
C ASP A 199 3.33 24.15 3.06
N GLU A 200 2.74 24.33 1.87
CA GLU A 200 3.36 25.06 0.76
C GLU A 200 3.63 26.54 1.10
N ARG A 201 2.73 27.20 1.83
CA ARG A 201 2.98 28.58 2.33
C ARG A 201 4.14 28.61 3.31
N LYS A 202 4.20 27.66 4.26
CA LYS A 202 5.34 27.55 5.20
C LYS A 202 6.65 27.31 4.46
N GLN A 203 6.67 26.41 3.48
CA GLN A 203 7.82 26.12 2.63
C GLN A 203 8.34 27.40 1.96
N LYS A 204 7.44 28.17 1.31
CA LYS A 204 7.79 29.43 0.63
C LYS A 204 8.42 30.44 1.57
N ASN A 205 7.85 30.60 2.77
CA ASN A 205 8.38 31.53 3.79
C ASN A 205 9.76 31.10 4.28
N MET A 206 9.97 29.79 4.52
CA MET A 206 11.27 29.25 4.94
C MET A 206 12.34 29.40 3.86
N LEU A 207 12.00 29.16 2.60
CA LEU A 207 12.90 29.36 1.46
C LEU A 207 13.34 30.83 1.35
N SER A 208 12.43 31.78 1.58
CA SER A 208 12.75 33.20 1.58
C SER A 208 13.75 33.55 2.67
N GLN A 209 13.56 33.02 3.89
CA GLN A 209 14.48 33.25 5.03
C GLN A 209 15.87 32.61 4.79
N LEU A 210 15.94 31.44 4.14
CA LEU A 210 17.20 30.78 3.85
C LEU A 210 18.02 31.47 2.77
N LYS A 211 17.40 32.12 1.77
CA LYS A 211 18.09 32.86 0.73
C LYS A 211 18.94 34.02 1.29
N THR A 212 18.56 34.59 2.41
CA THR A 212 19.31 35.70 3.05
C THR A 212 20.63 35.23 3.70
N LYS A 213 20.79 33.92 3.97
CA LYS A 213 21.94 33.35 4.70
C LYS A 213 22.74 32.33 3.86
N GLU A 214 22.67 32.43 2.56
CA GLU A 214 23.23 31.45 1.61
C GLU A 214 24.72 31.16 1.77
N LYS A 215 25.53 32.20 2.09
CA LYS A 215 27.00 32.10 2.15
C LYS A 215 27.50 31.20 3.30
N ASP A 216 26.91 31.34 4.47
CA ASP A 216 27.33 30.56 5.66
C ASP A 216 26.85 29.11 5.58
N LEU A 217 25.68 28.88 5.04
CA LEU A 217 25.13 27.56 4.81
C LEU A 217 25.95 26.76 3.78
N ASN A 218 26.43 27.39 2.70
CA ASN A 218 27.30 26.77 1.73
C ASN A 218 28.63 26.30 2.36
N LYS A 219 29.19 27.07 3.30
CA LYS A 219 30.38 26.67 4.05
C LYS A 219 30.14 25.42 4.91
N GLN A 220 29.01 25.38 5.62
CA GLN A 220 28.63 24.23 6.43
C GLN A 220 28.39 22.96 5.59
N ILE A 221 27.72 23.08 4.46
CA ILE A 221 27.48 21.96 3.51
C ILE A 221 28.81 21.39 3.03
N LYS A 222 29.76 22.24 2.60
CA LYS A 222 31.09 21.77 2.17
C LYS A 222 31.86 21.04 3.28
N GLN A 223 31.75 21.50 4.52
CA GLN A 223 32.39 20.83 5.67
C GLN A 223 31.77 19.44 5.93
N LYS A 224 30.44 19.33 5.86
CA LYS A 224 29.74 18.05 6.01
C LYS A 224 30.10 17.08 4.91
N GLN A 225 30.14 17.54 3.65
CA GLN A 225 30.52 16.68 2.52
C GLN A 225 31.92 16.09 2.72
N LYS A 226 32.88 16.89 3.21
CA LYS A 226 34.24 16.36 3.52
C LYS A 226 34.19 15.23 4.56
N LYS A 227 33.38 15.35 5.62
CA LYS A 227 33.23 14.30 6.64
C LYS A 227 32.61 13.01 6.04
N VAL A 228 31.62 13.16 5.16
CA VAL A 228 30.97 12.03 4.46
C VAL A 228 31.96 11.36 3.50
N ASP A 229 32.75 12.13 2.79
CA ASP A 229 33.78 11.59 1.86
C ASP A 229 34.87 10.81 2.62
N GLU A 230 35.28 11.30 3.79
CA GLU A 230 36.22 10.58 4.67
C GLU A 230 35.63 9.26 5.18
N LEU A 231 34.38 9.28 5.64
CA LEU A 231 33.65 8.07 6.04
C LEU A 231 33.57 7.07 4.88
N ASN A 232 33.18 7.53 3.69
CA ASN A 232 33.06 6.68 2.52
C ASN A 232 34.40 6.06 2.11
N ARG A 233 35.51 6.84 2.12
CA ARG A 233 36.86 6.31 1.85
C ARG A 233 37.22 5.19 2.82
N LYS A 234 37.00 5.39 4.12
CA LYS A 234 37.28 4.39 5.13
C LYS A 234 36.43 3.12 4.98
N ILE A 235 35.15 3.27 4.65
CA ILE A 235 34.26 2.14 4.34
C ILE A 235 34.75 1.39 3.10
N ASP A 236 35.02 2.08 2.01
CA ASP A 236 35.51 1.49 0.75
C ASP A 236 36.83 0.70 0.97
N ASP A 237 37.77 1.25 1.75
CA ASP A 237 39.04 0.58 2.08
C ASP A 237 38.80 -0.71 2.91
N LEU A 238 37.92 -0.66 3.90
CA LEU A 238 37.58 -1.84 4.72
C LEU A 238 36.86 -2.90 3.89
N VAL A 239 35.87 -2.50 3.08
CA VAL A 239 35.13 -3.42 2.19
C VAL A 239 36.09 -4.05 1.16
N ARG A 240 37.03 -3.27 0.59
CA ARG A 240 38.02 -3.79 -0.34
C ARG A 240 38.95 -4.81 0.30
N LYS A 241 39.53 -4.49 1.49
CA LYS A 241 40.36 -5.40 2.25
C LYS A 241 39.65 -6.70 2.61
N GLN A 242 38.37 -6.63 3.03
CA GLN A 242 37.55 -7.79 3.33
C GLN A 242 37.21 -8.61 2.09
N ALA A 243 36.89 -7.95 0.96
CA ALA A 243 36.62 -8.64 -0.30
C ALA A 243 37.88 -9.34 -0.85
N GLU A 244 39.06 -8.74 -0.69
CA GLU A 244 40.35 -9.35 -1.07
C GLU A 244 40.72 -10.56 -0.20
N LYS A 245 40.43 -10.52 1.09
CA LYS A 245 40.57 -11.69 1.97
C LYS A 245 39.56 -12.79 1.60
N ALA A 246 38.31 -12.44 1.31
CA ALA A 246 37.28 -13.39 0.91
C ALA A 246 37.52 -14.00 -0.49
N SER A 247 38.13 -13.25 -1.44
CA SER A 247 38.49 -13.79 -2.76
C SER A 247 39.62 -14.80 -2.74
N LYS A 248 40.47 -14.78 -1.70
CA LYS A 248 41.54 -15.77 -1.47
C LYS A 248 41.01 -17.05 -0.78
N THR A 249 39.80 -17.00 -0.22
CA THR A 249 39.14 -18.12 0.46
C THR A 249 37.79 -18.34 -0.21
N SER A 250 37.54 -19.55 -0.73
CA SER A 250 36.22 -19.86 -1.31
C SER A 250 35.13 -19.74 -0.25
N LEU A 251 33.99 -19.16 -0.63
CA LEU A 251 32.82 -19.06 0.25
C LEU A 251 32.41 -20.45 0.73
N THR A 252 32.16 -20.59 2.03
CA THR A 252 31.62 -21.81 2.61
C THR A 252 30.21 -22.11 2.05
N LYS A 253 29.76 -23.35 2.18
CA LYS A 253 28.36 -23.72 1.78
C LYS A 253 27.33 -22.84 2.47
N GLU A 254 27.50 -22.54 3.76
CA GLU A 254 26.61 -21.65 4.53
C GLU A 254 26.62 -20.22 3.99
N GLN A 255 27.79 -19.67 3.68
CA GLN A 255 27.93 -18.32 3.10
C GLN A 255 27.31 -18.20 1.70
N LYS A 256 27.38 -19.28 0.87
CA LYS A 256 26.72 -19.32 -0.43
C LYS A 256 25.17 -19.34 -0.29
N LEU A 257 24.65 -20.09 0.68
CA LEU A 257 23.21 -20.10 0.98
C LEU A 257 22.72 -18.73 1.50
N ILE A 258 23.49 -18.09 2.37
CA ILE A 258 23.17 -16.75 2.87
C ILE A 258 23.20 -15.73 1.72
N ALA A 259 24.20 -15.78 0.84
CA ALA A 259 24.30 -14.88 -0.32
C ALA A 259 23.11 -15.05 -1.28
N GLY A 260 22.76 -16.30 -1.63
CA GLY A 260 21.61 -16.60 -2.49
C GLY A 260 20.29 -16.14 -1.87
N GLY A 261 20.11 -16.33 -0.57
CA GLY A 261 18.94 -15.86 0.15
C GLY A 261 18.88 -14.33 0.24
N PHE A 262 20.01 -13.63 0.39
CA PHE A 262 20.06 -12.16 0.37
C PHE A 262 19.61 -11.64 -1.00
N GLU A 263 20.16 -12.20 -2.09
CA GLU A 263 19.83 -11.79 -3.46
C GLU A 263 18.37 -12.05 -3.83
N ALA A 264 17.82 -13.20 -3.42
CA ALA A 264 16.41 -13.56 -3.63
C ALA A 264 15.42 -12.62 -2.92
N ASN A 265 15.88 -11.91 -1.88
CA ASN A 265 15.07 -10.92 -1.15
C ASN A 265 15.26 -9.48 -1.65
N LYS A 266 15.84 -9.26 -2.83
CA LYS A 266 15.95 -7.93 -3.43
C LYS A 266 14.57 -7.28 -3.58
N GLY A 267 14.43 -6.04 -3.08
CA GLY A 267 13.15 -5.31 -3.04
C GLY A 267 12.20 -5.74 -1.92
N ARG A 268 12.61 -6.71 -1.07
CA ARG A 268 11.81 -7.24 0.04
C ARG A 268 12.56 -7.23 1.38
N LEU A 269 13.82 -6.79 1.41
CA LEU A 269 14.57 -6.68 2.65
C LEU A 269 13.85 -5.74 3.63
N PRO A 270 13.77 -6.07 4.91
CA PRO A 270 13.20 -5.17 5.91
C PRO A 270 14.01 -3.88 5.99
N TRP A 271 13.35 -2.80 6.34
CA TRP A 271 14.04 -1.54 6.59
C TRP A 271 15.05 -1.69 7.74
N PRO A 272 16.23 -1.03 7.63
CA PRO A 272 17.26 -1.07 8.67
C PRO A 272 16.88 -0.28 9.94
N VAL A 273 15.68 0.26 9.98
CA VAL A 273 15.03 0.91 11.14
C VAL A 273 13.59 0.42 11.23
N GLU A 274 12.96 0.58 12.38
CA GLU A 274 11.55 0.21 12.53
C GLU A 274 10.62 1.17 11.79
N LYS A 275 10.87 2.47 11.94
CA LYS A 275 10.12 3.56 11.29
C LYS A 275 11.11 4.62 10.85
N GLY A 276 10.98 5.10 9.63
CA GLY A 276 11.84 6.13 9.07
C GLY A 276 11.40 6.58 7.70
N MET A 277 12.07 7.58 7.17
CA MET A 277 11.89 8.09 5.81
C MET A 277 13.26 8.28 5.15
N ILE A 278 13.36 8.06 3.85
CA ILE A 278 14.58 8.37 3.11
C ILE A 278 14.71 9.88 3.01
N SER A 279 15.73 10.43 3.67
CA SER A 279 16.06 11.86 3.68
C SER A 279 17.16 12.21 2.69
N GLY A 280 17.98 11.23 2.27
CA GLY A 280 18.98 11.36 1.20
C GLY A 280 19.00 10.12 0.33
N HIS A 281 18.80 10.31 -0.97
CA HIS A 281 18.77 9.23 -1.96
C HIS A 281 20.17 8.82 -2.41
N PHE A 282 20.29 7.62 -3.00
CA PHE A 282 21.51 7.11 -3.57
C PHE A 282 21.93 7.86 -4.84
N GLY A 283 23.25 8.07 -5.03
CA GLY A 283 23.86 8.63 -6.23
C GLY A 283 23.91 10.15 -6.24
N LYS A 284 24.17 10.70 -7.41
CA LYS A 284 24.29 12.14 -7.62
C LYS A 284 22.93 12.81 -7.61
N GLN A 285 22.77 13.81 -6.78
CA GLN A 285 21.54 14.61 -6.69
C GLN A 285 21.88 16.06 -6.36
N GLN A 286 21.01 16.97 -6.78
CA GLN A 286 21.12 18.37 -6.39
C GLN A 286 20.71 18.54 -4.93
N HIS A 287 21.40 19.42 -4.22
CA HIS A 287 21.02 19.74 -2.85
C HIS A 287 19.59 20.34 -2.84
N PRO A 288 18.68 19.87 -1.94
CA PRO A 288 17.26 20.25 -1.95
C PRO A 288 16.96 21.75 -1.89
N VAL A 289 17.93 22.55 -1.42
CA VAL A 289 17.79 23.99 -1.23
C VAL A 289 18.72 24.77 -2.17
N TYR A 290 19.92 24.22 -2.46
CA TYR A 290 20.94 24.85 -3.29
C TYR A 290 21.18 24.04 -4.56
N SER A 291 20.48 24.38 -5.63
CA SER A 291 20.56 23.69 -6.92
C SER A 291 21.95 23.66 -7.55
N GLN A 292 22.84 24.56 -7.12
CA GLN A 292 24.24 24.61 -7.57
C GLN A 292 25.16 23.61 -6.83
N VAL A 293 24.69 22.99 -5.75
CA VAL A 293 25.45 22.01 -4.97
C VAL A 293 24.99 20.62 -5.33
N THR A 294 25.92 19.82 -5.90
CA THR A 294 25.69 18.40 -6.17
C THR A 294 26.21 17.59 -5.00
N ILE A 295 25.40 16.66 -4.50
CA ILE A 295 25.76 15.67 -3.48
C ILE A 295 25.85 14.33 -4.18
N ASP A 296 26.91 13.55 -3.90
CA ASP A 296 27.09 12.18 -4.40
C ASP A 296 27.06 11.19 -3.24
N ASN A 297 25.91 10.56 -3.02
CA ASN A 297 25.69 9.64 -1.92
C ASN A 297 26.00 8.19 -2.35
N LYS A 298 26.93 7.56 -1.68
CA LYS A 298 27.22 6.11 -1.83
C LYS A 298 26.26 5.20 -1.05
N GLY A 299 25.20 5.73 -0.48
CA GLY A 299 24.18 5.05 0.28
C GLY A 299 22.93 5.89 0.39
N ILE A 300 22.04 5.50 1.27
CA ILE A 300 20.84 6.28 1.60
C ILE A 300 20.92 6.79 3.03
N TYR A 301 20.36 7.97 3.25
CA TYR A 301 20.11 8.49 4.58
C TYR A 301 18.66 8.19 4.96
N ILE A 302 18.48 7.62 6.14
CA ILE A 302 17.16 7.31 6.68
C ILE A 302 16.96 8.09 7.96
N GLN A 303 16.13 9.13 7.89
CA GLN A 303 15.76 9.94 9.03
C GLN A 303 14.68 9.24 9.86
N THR A 304 14.85 9.31 11.18
CA THR A 304 13.96 8.68 12.16
C THR A 304 13.86 9.53 13.44
N THR A 305 13.15 9.04 14.44
CA THR A 305 13.03 9.70 15.74
C THR A 305 14.22 9.40 16.65
N ALA A 306 14.54 10.31 17.57
CA ALA A 306 15.62 10.13 18.54
C ALA A 306 15.44 8.81 19.34
N GLY A 307 16.55 8.15 19.63
CA GLY A 307 16.56 6.87 20.35
C GLY A 307 16.23 5.64 19.52
N THR A 308 15.95 5.80 18.20
CA THR A 308 15.70 4.65 17.31
C THR A 308 16.95 3.78 17.18
N LYS A 309 16.72 2.46 17.15
CA LYS A 309 17.77 1.45 16.97
C LYS A 309 17.88 1.06 15.50
N ALA A 310 19.11 0.97 14.99
CA ALA A 310 19.40 0.34 13.71
C ALA A 310 19.30 -1.19 13.87
N ARG A 311 18.80 -1.87 12.85
CA ARG A 311 18.59 -3.31 12.83
C ARG A 311 19.10 -3.96 11.55
N ALA A 312 19.57 -5.21 11.64
CA ALA A 312 20.05 -5.97 10.50
C ALA A 312 18.93 -6.20 9.48
N VAL A 313 19.20 -5.90 8.21
CA VAL A 313 18.23 -6.15 7.12
C VAL A 313 18.16 -7.63 6.73
N TYR A 314 19.20 -8.41 7.07
CA TYR A 314 19.26 -9.85 6.81
C TYR A 314 20.23 -10.50 7.77
N LYS A 315 20.12 -11.83 7.96
CA LYS A 315 21.06 -12.61 8.76
C LYS A 315 22.47 -12.58 8.19
N GLY A 316 23.48 -12.56 9.03
CA GLY A 316 24.89 -12.49 8.61
C GLY A 316 25.85 -12.47 9.76
N GLU A 317 27.10 -12.08 9.49
CA GLU A 317 28.19 -11.97 10.46
C GLU A 317 28.75 -10.55 10.48
N VAL A 318 28.95 -10.00 11.66
CA VAL A 318 29.59 -8.69 11.85
C VAL A 318 31.08 -8.80 11.56
N THR A 319 31.53 -8.23 10.45
CA THR A 319 32.94 -8.30 10.03
C THR A 319 33.79 -7.14 10.51
N SER A 320 33.18 -6.00 10.81
CA SER A 320 33.87 -4.81 11.34
C SER A 320 32.95 -3.93 12.16
N CYS A 321 33.53 -3.40 13.26
CA CYS A 321 32.98 -2.27 14.00
C CYS A 321 34.08 -1.22 14.13
N PHE A 322 33.82 0.03 13.74
CA PHE A 322 34.84 1.09 13.79
C PHE A 322 34.20 2.45 14.02
N MET A 323 35.03 3.41 14.47
CA MET A 323 34.60 4.80 14.72
C MET A 323 35.15 5.72 13.63
N VAL A 324 34.30 6.63 13.17
CA VAL A 324 34.67 7.74 12.26
C VAL A 324 33.85 8.97 12.59
N GLY A 325 34.53 10.12 12.71
CA GLY A 325 33.86 11.40 12.94
C GLY A 325 33.02 11.50 14.21
N GLY A 326 33.37 10.69 15.25
CA GLY A 326 32.65 10.67 16.54
C GLY A 326 31.45 9.72 16.58
N THR A 327 31.17 8.98 15.51
CA THR A 327 30.09 7.99 15.45
C THR A 327 30.63 6.61 15.04
N TYR A 328 29.87 5.56 15.35
CA TYR A 328 30.25 4.20 14.99
C TYR A 328 29.63 3.78 13.65
N ALA A 329 30.36 2.86 12.97
CA ALA A 329 29.85 2.15 11.81
C ALA A 329 30.08 0.63 11.98
N VAL A 330 29.13 -0.16 11.49
CA VAL A 330 29.13 -1.63 11.55
C VAL A 330 28.99 -2.17 10.13
N ILE A 331 29.83 -3.15 9.78
CA ILE A 331 29.72 -3.90 8.53
C ILE A 331 29.25 -5.30 8.84
N VAL A 332 28.14 -5.71 8.24
CA VAL A 332 27.59 -7.08 8.32
C VAL A 332 27.77 -7.75 6.97
N GLN A 333 28.35 -8.95 6.97
CA GLN A 333 28.56 -9.78 5.79
C GLN A 333 27.44 -10.79 5.60
N HIS A 334 26.93 -10.90 4.37
CA HIS A 334 25.88 -11.83 3.94
C HIS A 334 26.38 -12.63 2.73
N GLY A 335 27.41 -13.46 2.94
CA GLY A 335 28.13 -14.12 1.85
C GLY A 335 29.01 -13.14 1.07
N ASN A 336 28.72 -12.90 -0.20
CA ASN A 336 29.43 -11.90 -1.02
C ASN A 336 28.76 -10.51 -0.96
N TYR A 337 27.66 -10.36 -0.22
CA TYR A 337 27.05 -9.05 0.07
C TYR A 337 27.53 -8.52 1.41
N ARG A 338 27.55 -7.19 1.53
CA ARG A 338 27.83 -6.47 2.79
C ARG A 338 26.85 -5.34 2.96
N THR A 339 26.34 -5.18 4.17
CA THR A 339 25.54 -4.01 4.55
C THR A 339 26.33 -3.18 5.56
N VAL A 340 26.27 -1.87 5.42
CA VAL A 340 26.96 -0.92 6.29
C VAL A 340 25.94 -0.05 6.99
N TYR A 341 26.06 0.01 8.32
CA TYR A 341 25.20 0.82 9.20
C TYR A 341 26.09 1.87 9.85
N SER A 342 26.00 3.11 9.44
CA SER A 342 26.83 4.22 9.94
C SER A 342 25.98 5.27 10.65
N ASN A 343 26.65 6.13 11.39
CA ASN A 343 26.05 7.17 12.23
C ASN A 343 25.33 6.58 13.46
N LEU A 344 26.03 5.66 14.15
CA LEU A 344 25.56 5.05 15.40
C LEU A 344 26.25 5.72 16.60
N SER A 345 25.50 5.97 17.67
CA SER A 345 26.01 6.49 18.94
C SER A 345 26.51 5.39 19.86
N LYS A 346 25.89 4.19 19.78
CA LYS A 346 26.20 3.03 20.61
C LYS A 346 26.03 1.76 19.81
N LEU A 347 26.94 0.81 19.98
CA LEU A 347 26.87 -0.52 19.37
C LEU A 347 26.13 -1.50 20.28
N ALA A 348 25.36 -2.39 19.67
CA ALA A 348 24.73 -3.54 20.33
C ALA A 348 25.38 -4.87 19.92
N VAL A 349 26.35 -4.82 19.01
CA VAL A 349 27.07 -5.98 18.46
C VAL A 349 28.57 -5.69 18.43
N LYS A 350 29.38 -6.75 18.35
CA LYS A 350 30.84 -6.71 18.20
C LYS A 350 31.27 -7.50 16.98
N GLN A 351 32.50 -7.31 16.54
CA GLN A 351 33.09 -8.07 15.43
C GLN A 351 33.09 -9.56 15.75
N GLY A 352 32.67 -10.39 14.79
CA GLY A 352 32.51 -11.84 14.91
C GLY A 352 31.10 -12.30 15.33
N ASP A 353 30.24 -11.40 15.78
CA ASP A 353 28.87 -11.77 16.13
C ASP A 353 28.06 -12.19 14.91
N LYS A 354 27.32 -13.29 15.01
CA LYS A 354 26.27 -13.65 14.06
C LYS A 354 25.01 -12.86 14.41
N VAL A 355 24.37 -12.29 13.42
CA VAL A 355 23.15 -11.50 13.59
C VAL A 355 21.99 -12.08 12.77
N GLU A 356 20.82 -12.07 13.36
CA GLU A 356 19.57 -12.47 12.69
C GLU A 356 18.89 -11.27 12.01
N THR A 357 17.99 -11.57 11.09
CA THR A 357 17.17 -10.53 10.41
C THR A 357 16.37 -9.75 11.46
N LYS A 358 16.41 -8.42 11.39
CA LYS A 358 15.80 -7.44 12.31
C LYS A 358 16.46 -7.38 13.70
N GLN A 359 17.55 -8.10 13.96
CA GLN A 359 18.32 -7.96 15.20
C GLN A 359 18.91 -6.56 15.30
N THR A 360 18.90 -5.99 16.52
CA THR A 360 19.47 -4.66 16.79
C THR A 360 20.99 -4.66 16.58
N ILE A 361 21.48 -3.70 15.79
CA ILE A 361 22.92 -3.46 15.52
C ILE A 361 23.48 -2.38 16.45
N GLY A 362 22.70 -1.36 16.74
CA GLY A 362 23.12 -0.25 17.59
C GLY A 362 22.05 0.83 17.69
N THR A 363 22.33 1.88 18.44
CA THR A 363 21.48 3.06 18.57
C THR A 363 21.96 4.13 17.57
N ILE A 364 21.06 4.72 16.82
CA ILE A 364 21.38 5.77 15.85
C ILE A 364 21.77 7.05 16.59
N PHE A 365 22.80 7.73 16.10
CA PHE A 365 23.25 8.99 16.67
C PHE A 365 22.21 10.08 16.39
N THR A 366 21.93 10.84 17.44
CA THR A 366 21.09 12.04 17.37
C THR A 366 22.01 13.25 17.45
N ASP A 367 22.08 14.03 16.39
CA ASP A 367 22.98 15.19 16.30
C ASP A 367 22.39 16.38 17.06
N PRO A 368 22.96 16.77 18.21
CA PRO A 368 22.44 17.90 18.99
C PRO A 368 22.68 19.25 18.29
N GLU A 369 23.68 19.35 17.42
CA GLU A 369 24.01 20.59 16.69
C GLU A 369 23.10 20.76 15.45
N GLN A 370 22.45 19.70 14.98
CA GLN A 370 21.53 19.70 13.86
C GLN A 370 20.08 19.46 14.31
N ASP A 371 19.67 20.08 15.39
CA ASP A 371 18.30 20.02 15.88
C ASP A 371 17.84 18.61 16.21
N GLN A 372 18.69 17.86 16.88
CA GLN A 372 18.42 16.47 17.26
C GLN A 372 18.08 15.58 16.05
N LYS A 373 18.62 15.91 14.87
CA LYS A 373 18.45 15.09 13.67
C LYS A 373 19.01 13.69 13.93
N THR A 374 18.15 12.70 13.83
CA THR A 374 18.50 11.29 13.98
C THR A 374 18.44 10.64 12.61
N GLU A 375 19.59 10.19 12.10
CA GLU A 375 19.69 9.74 10.70
C GLU A 375 20.68 8.58 10.60
N LEU A 376 20.22 7.45 10.05
CA LEU A 376 21.06 6.31 9.72
C LEU A 376 21.62 6.47 8.31
N TYR A 377 22.92 6.30 8.12
CA TYR A 377 23.52 6.18 6.79
C TYR A 377 23.70 4.69 6.47
N PHE A 378 23.00 4.22 5.42
CA PHE A 378 22.90 2.80 5.08
C PHE A 378 23.43 2.55 3.66
N GLN A 379 24.31 1.54 3.52
CA GLN A 379 24.93 1.17 2.24
C GLN A 379 24.84 -0.34 2.04
N ILE A 380 24.81 -0.76 0.77
CA ILE A 380 24.87 -2.17 0.35
C ILE A 380 26.00 -2.32 -0.68
N TYR A 381 26.84 -3.35 -0.50
CA TYR A 381 27.88 -3.73 -1.44
C TYR A 381 27.65 -5.17 -1.91
N LYS A 382 27.92 -5.44 -3.20
CA LYS A 382 28.14 -6.78 -3.74
C LYS A 382 29.62 -6.88 -4.11
N ASP A 383 30.35 -7.74 -3.42
CA ASP A 383 31.82 -7.81 -3.47
C ASP A 383 32.48 -6.45 -3.18
N LYS A 384 33.02 -5.77 -4.19
CA LYS A 384 33.60 -4.42 -4.11
C LYS A 384 32.68 -3.33 -4.67
N ASN A 385 31.55 -3.72 -5.28
CA ASN A 385 30.68 -2.80 -6.00
C ASN A 385 29.53 -2.33 -5.12
N ILE A 386 29.39 -1.01 -5.03
CA ILE A 386 28.27 -0.40 -4.31
C ILE A 386 26.95 -0.61 -5.07
N GLN A 387 25.90 -0.84 -4.33
CA GLN A 387 24.54 -1.06 -4.84
C GLN A 387 23.63 0.06 -4.36
N ASN A 388 22.60 0.41 -5.14
CA ASN A 388 21.57 1.32 -4.67
C ASN A 388 20.65 0.64 -3.64
N PRO A 389 20.68 1.03 -2.35
CA PRO A 389 19.91 0.36 -1.30
C PRO A 389 18.39 0.48 -1.47
N GLU A 390 17.89 1.50 -2.18
CA GLU A 390 16.46 1.71 -2.44
C GLU A 390 15.84 0.60 -3.29
N LEU A 391 16.67 -0.11 -4.06
CA LEU A 391 16.23 -1.26 -4.87
C LEU A 391 16.17 -2.56 -4.08
N TRP A 392 16.67 -2.57 -2.83
CA TRP A 392 16.79 -3.78 -2.01
C TRP A 392 15.80 -3.82 -0.87
N ILE A 393 15.51 -2.67 -0.24
CA ILE A 393 14.56 -2.58 0.87
C ILE A 393 13.10 -2.62 0.37
N ALA A 394 12.22 -3.14 1.19
CA ALA A 394 10.78 -3.20 0.90
C ALA A 394 10.20 -1.78 0.66
N LYS A 395 9.32 -1.68 -0.33
CA LYS A 395 8.62 -0.43 -0.67
C LYS A 395 7.46 -0.16 0.29
#